data_cdd54d1f3cf70c0269e2e1d26f65f902
#
_entry.id   cdd54d1f3cf70c0269e2e1d26f65f902
#
_cell.length_a   1.000
_cell.length_b   1.000
_cell.length_c   1.000
_cell.angle_alpha   90.00
_cell.angle_beta   90.00
_cell.angle_gamma   90.00
#
_symmetry.space_group_name_H-M   'P 1'
#
loop_
_entity.id
_entity.type
_entity.pdbx_description
1 polymer ?
#
loop_
_entity_poly.entity_id
_entity_poly.type
_entity_poly.pdbx_seq_one_letter_code
_entity_poly.pdbx_strand_id
1 'polypeptide(L)'
;MPHIDFDTIPGSIRVPGQYIEFNTRNAVQGLPQNPQKVLMVAPMLTAGIQPALEPVQLFSDAEAADLFGQGSLAHLMVRQAFANNPYLDLTVIGIADHSAGVQATATVTLSGTATAPGVVEITIGGKQVSTAVNTGETAATVADRLKTAITAADVTVTASGSGAAVTLTAKHKGEIGNENGLTVSTGNTGLTYQANAFTGGAKNADIATALSKVAGKHYHIICSPFSDDANAKALSNHITNVSNAIEQRGCIGVLGMSASLSTATTATGKINDGRITCAWYKGAVEPNGIIAAGYAAVLAFEEDPAKPLNTLEIKGLAVTPDAQWPLFAECNNALYNGLTPLTVVNNRVQIMRAVSTYTKSANNTDDPALLDITTIRTLDYVRRSVKERIALRFPRDKLSDRLLPKVKSEILDVLIKLDQAVSTHSRLKAAGI
;
A
#
# COMPACT_ATOMS: atom_id res chain seq x y z
N MET A 1 -46.46 28.16 8.39
CA MET A 1 -46.84 26.76 8.62
C MET A 1 -46.03 25.90 7.67
N PRO A 2 -45.48 24.77 8.07
CA PRO A 2 -44.83 23.88 7.14
C PRO A 2 -45.85 23.38 6.13
N HIS A 3 -45.63 23.66 4.86
CA HIS A 3 -46.50 23.24 3.76
C HIS A 3 -46.02 21.82 3.35
N ILE A 4 -46.91 20.84 3.43
CA ILE A 4 -46.63 19.50 2.91
C ILE A 4 -47.02 19.52 1.44
N ASP A 5 -46.04 19.44 0.53
CA ASP A 5 -46.28 19.33 -0.89
C ASP A 5 -46.45 17.85 -1.28
N PHE A 6 -47.59 17.54 -1.88
CA PHE A 6 -47.89 16.24 -2.48
C PHE A 6 -47.55 16.27 -3.98
N ASP A 7 -47.09 15.13 -4.49
CA ASP A 7 -46.69 14.99 -5.92
C ASP A 7 -47.86 14.58 -6.81
N THR A 8 -48.70 13.69 -6.32
CA THR A 8 -49.80 13.08 -7.08
C THR A 8 -51.18 13.46 -6.55
N ILE A 9 -51.28 13.94 -5.30
CA ILE A 9 -52.55 14.35 -4.69
C ILE A 9 -52.83 15.81 -5.04
N PRO A 10 -53.81 16.11 -5.92
CA PRO A 10 -54.13 17.50 -6.27
C PRO A 10 -54.64 18.29 -5.08
N GLY A 11 -54.12 19.48 -4.85
CA GLY A 11 -54.60 20.41 -3.80
C GLY A 11 -56.05 20.89 -3.98
N SER A 12 -56.70 20.50 -5.08
CA SER A 12 -58.08 20.84 -5.41
C SER A 12 -59.12 19.81 -4.98
N ILE A 13 -58.71 18.71 -4.28
CA ILE A 13 -59.66 17.68 -3.81
C ILE A 13 -60.63 18.26 -2.82
N ARG A 14 -61.95 18.05 -3.10
CA ARG A 14 -63.07 18.50 -2.22
C ARG A 14 -63.74 17.34 -1.48
N VAL A 15 -63.39 16.09 -1.81
CA VAL A 15 -63.95 14.91 -1.16
C VAL A 15 -63.23 14.73 0.19
N PRO A 16 -63.97 14.69 1.32
CA PRO A 16 -63.38 14.43 2.61
C PRO A 16 -62.81 13.00 2.65
N GLY A 17 -61.56 12.84 3.08
CA GLY A 17 -60.90 11.53 3.15
C GLY A 17 -59.48 11.63 3.69
N GLN A 18 -58.88 10.49 3.99
CA GLN A 18 -57.46 10.39 4.30
C GLN A 18 -56.74 9.95 3.02
N TYR A 19 -55.84 10.83 2.58
CA TYR A 19 -55.06 10.61 1.35
C TYR A 19 -53.64 10.38 1.76
N ILE A 20 -53.04 9.25 1.34
CA ILE A 20 -51.71 8.85 1.66
C ILE A 20 -50.93 8.71 0.36
N GLU A 21 -49.81 9.37 0.25
CA GLU A 21 -48.89 9.28 -0.88
C GLU A 21 -47.54 8.73 -0.43
N PHE A 22 -47.00 7.80 -1.21
CA PHE A 22 -45.67 7.33 -1.02
C PHE A 22 -44.71 8.11 -1.91
N ASN A 23 -43.96 9.02 -1.31
CA ASN A 23 -42.97 9.79 -2.02
C ASN A 23 -41.62 9.05 -1.96
N THR A 24 -41.17 8.48 -3.09
CA THR A 24 -39.92 7.78 -3.21
C THR A 24 -38.77 8.68 -3.62
N ARG A 25 -38.97 9.97 -3.85
CA ARG A 25 -37.91 10.92 -4.26
C ARG A 25 -36.74 10.97 -3.28
N ASN A 26 -37.02 10.72 -2.02
CA ASN A 26 -35.99 10.70 -0.95
C ASN A 26 -35.56 9.29 -0.54
N ALA A 27 -35.97 8.24 -1.26
CA ALA A 27 -35.65 6.86 -0.93
C ALA A 27 -34.15 6.57 -0.97
N VAL A 28 -33.37 7.34 -1.77
CA VAL A 28 -31.90 7.23 -1.85
C VAL A 28 -31.29 8.53 -1.29
N GLN A 29 -31.25 8.66 0.03
CA GLN A 29 -30.65 9.82 0.72
C GLN A 29 -29.32 9.52 1.40
N GLY A 30 -28.88 8.26 1.39
CA GLY A 30 -27.61 7.86 1.99
C GLY A 30 -26.40 8.47 1.25
N LEU A 31 -25.27 8.52 1.94
CA LEU A 31 -23.98 8.73 1.31
C LEU A 31 -23.62 7.46 0.50
N PRO A 32 -22.91 7.59 -0.64
CA PRO A 32 -22.45 6.44 -1.40
C PRO A 32 -21.47 5.61 -0.56
N GLN A 33 -21.49 4.30 -0.75
CA GLN A 33 -20.45 3.42 -0.20
C GLN A 33 -19.07 3.83 -0.73
N ASN A 34 -18.05 3.57 0.05
CA ASN A 34 -16.67 3.94 -0.28
C ASN A 34 -15.77 2.71 -0.54
N PRO A 35 -16.12 1.78 -1.44
CA PRO A 35 -15.25 0.68 -1.77
C PRO A 35 -13.94 1.21 -2.35
N GLN A 36 -12.82 0.67 -1.85
CA GLN A 36 -11.49 1.08 -2.27
C GLN A 36 -10.92 0.04 -3.24
N LYS A 37 -10.70 0.45 -4.50
CA LYS A 37 -10.02 -0.36 -5.51
C LYS A 37 -8.53 -0.08 -5.46
N VAL A 38 -7.74 -1.12 -5.29
CA VAL A 38 -6.29 -1.03 -5.23
C VAL A 38 -5.68 -1.55 -6.52
N LEU A 39 -4.79 -0.77 -7.10
CA LEU A 39 -3.90 -1.19 -8.17
C LEU A 39 -2.50 -1.40 -7.60
N MET A 40 -1.92 -2.54 -7.91
CA MET A 40 -0.53 -2.84 -7.58
C MET A 40 0.26 -3.02 -8.87
N VAL A 41 1.35 -2.27 -9.01
CA VAL A 41 2.29 -2.41 -10.14
C VAL A 41 3.55 -3.04 -9.59
N ALA A 42 3.88 -4.25 -10.03
CA ALA A 42 5.00 -4.98 -9.42
C ALA A 42 5.75 -5.87 -10.42
N PRO A 43 7.06 -6.10 -10.20
CA PRO A 43 7.85 -7.01 -11.03
C PRO A 43 7.33 -8.44 -10.96
N MET A 44 7.24 -9.08 -12.13
CA MET A 44 6.87 -10.47 -12.30
C MET A 44 8.04 -11.29 -12.85
N LEU A 45 8.04 -12.59 -12.61
CA LEU A 45 9.01 -13.51 -13.17
C LEU A 45 8.51 -14.05 -14.52
N THR A 46 9.44 -14.42 -15.38
CA THR A 46 9.15 -15.06 -16.69
C THR A 46 8.49 -16.44 -16.55
N ALA A 47 8.56 -17.05 -15.37
CA ALA A 47 7.88 -18.30 -15.05
C ALA A 47 6.35 -18.11 -14.83
N GLY A 48 5.88 -16.89 -14.63
CA GLY A 48 4.45 -16.59 -14.55
C GLY A 48 3.78 -16.72 -15.92
N ILE A 49 2.50 -17.04 -15.90
CA ILE A 49 1.71 -17.24 -17.13
C ILE A 49 0.99 -15.96 -17.61
N GLN A 50 0.91 -14.93 -16.77
CA GLN A 50 0.27 -13.66 -17.12
C GLN A 50 1.15 -12.86 -18.09
N PRO A 51 0.61 -12.32 -19.20
CA PRO A 51 1.34 -11.38 -20.03
C PRO A 51 1.70 -10.10 -19.25
N ALA A 52 2.93 -9.63 -19.44
CA ALA A 52 3.35 -8.37 -18.83
C ALA A 52 2.50 -7.20 -19.34
N LEU A 53 2.28 -6.18 -18.47
CA LEU A 53 1.51 -4.97 -18.75
C LEU A 53 -0.01 -5.19 -18.93
N GLU A 54 -0.54 -6.36 -18.67
CA GLU A 54 -1.97 -6.62 -18.67
C GLU A 54 -2.51 -6.67 -17.24
N PRO A 55 -3.48 -5.80 -16.87
CA PRO A 55 -4.05 -5.78 -15.54
C PRO A 55 -4.97 -6.98 -15.31
N VAL A 56 -4.80 -7.67 -14.21
CA VAL A 56 -5.63 -8.80 -13.78
C VAL A 56 -6.11 -8.59 -12.35
N GLN A 57 -7.38 -8.90 -12.10
CA GLN A 57 -7.96 -8.88 -10.75
C GLN A 57 -7.64 -10.20 -10.05
N LEU A 58 -7.24 -10.13 -8.79
CA LEU A 58 -6.82 -11.27 -8.00
C LEU A 58 -7.70 -11.43 -6.76
N PHE A 59 -7.86 -12.68 -6.36
CA PHE A 59 -8.66 -13.06 -5.20
C PHE A 59 -7.88 -13.92 -4.20
N SER A 60 -6.69 -14.39 -4.55
CA SER A 60 -5.87 -15.21 -3.67
C SER A 60 -4.37 -15.08 -3.92
N ASP A 61 -3.58 -15.45 -2.92
CA ASP A 61 -2.13 -15.56 -2.99
C ASP A 61 -1.66 -16.66 -3.98
N ALA A 62 -2.35 -17.80 -3.97
CA ALA A 62 -2.03 -18.92 -4.87
C ALA A 62 -2.18 -18.52 -6.35
N GLU A 63 -3.25 -17.79 -6.70
CA GLU A 63 -3.45 -17.26 -8.04
C GLU A 63 -2.32 -16.30 -8.45
N ALA A 64 -1.85 -15.46 -7.53
CA ALA A 64 -0.72 -14.57 -7.80
C ALA A 64 0.59 -15.34 -8.03
N ALA A 65 0.81 -16.46 -7.34
CA ALA A 65 1.97 -17.32 -7.56
C ALA A 65 1.99 -17.92 -8.97
N ASP A 66 0.84 -18.39 -9.43
CA ASP A 66 0.70 -18.97 -10.77
C ASP A 66 0.86 -17.92 -11.86
N LEU A 67 0.18 -16.76 -11.71
CA LEU A 67 0.16 -15.72 -12.72
C LEU A 67 1.48 -14.97 -12.85
N PHE A 68 2.14 -14.65 -11.74
CA PHE A 68 3.35 -13.81 -11.72
C PHE A 68 4.64 -14.57 -11.41
N GLY A 69 4.54 -15.87 -11.13
CA GLY A 69 5.66 -16.72 -10.75
C GLY A 69 5.91 -16.73 -9.24
N GLN A 70 6.11 -17.93 -8.71
CA GLN A 70 6.34 -18.17 -7.29
C GLN A 70 7.58 -17.43 -6.76
N GLY A 71 7.41 -16.67 -5.70
CA GLY A 71 8.46 -15.84 -5.10
C GLY A 71 8.84 -14.61 -5.92
N SER A 72 8.03 -14.23 -6.93
CA SER A 72 8.13 -12.90 -7.54
C SER A 72 7.75 -11.82 -6.52
N LEU A 73 8.22 -10.59 -6.73
CA LEU A 73 7.80 -9.51 -5.84
C LEU A 73 6.29 -9.24 -5.96
N ALA A 74 5.72 -9.37 -7.17
CA ALA A 74 4.27 -9.26 -7.37
C ALA A 74 3.50 -10.27 -6.50
N HIS A 75 3.90 -11.56 -6.50
CA HIS A 75 3.30 -12.59 -5.64
C HIS A 75 3.39 -12.24 -4.15
N LEU A 76 4.58 -11.85 -3.67
CA LEU A 76 4.77 -11.56 -2.25
C LEU A 76 4.06 -10.29 -1.78
N MET A 77 3.95 -9.28 -2.63
CA MET A 77 3.16 -8.08 -2.37
C MET A 77 1.66 -8.40 -2.27
N VAL A 78 1.13 -9.27 -3.14
CA VAL A 78 -0.25 -9.74 -3.09
C VAL A 78 -0.52 -10.51 -1.80
N ARG A 79 0.38 -11.44 -1.43
CA ARG A 79 0.32 -12.17 -0.15
C ARG A 79 0.22 -11.21 1.03
N GLN A 80 1.08 -10.20 1.05
CA GLN A 80 1.11 -9.19 2.12
C GLN A 80 -0.18 -8.37 2.15
N ALA A 81 -0.73 -8.01 0.99
CA ALA A 81 -1.98 -7.27 0.91
C ALA A 81 -3.17 -8.08 1.45
N PHE A 82 -3.34 -9.33 1.03
CA PHE A 82 -4.42 -10.19 1.53
C PHE A 82 -4.28 -10.59 3.00
N ALA A 83 -3.05 -10.67 3.52
CA ALA A 83 -2.82 -10.86 4.97
C ALA A 83 -3.38 -9.71 5.81
N ASN A 84 -3.42 -8.50 5.25
CA ASN A 84 -3.94 -7.29 5.91
C ASN A 84 -5.41 -7.02 5.58
N ASN A 85 -5.86 -7.34 4.38
CA ASN A 85 -7.24 -7.14 3.94
C ASN A 85 -7.70 -8.29 3.03
N PRO A 86 -8.32 -9.35 3.57
CA PRO A 86 -8.77 -10.51 2.78
C PRO A 86 -9.87 -10.19 1.75
N TYR A 87 -10.57 -9.07 1.89
CA TYR A 87 -11.66 -8.64 1.01
C TYR A 87 -11.25 -7.52 0.04
N LEU A 88 -9.96 -7.35 -0.18
CA LEU A 88 -9.42 -6.29 -1.00
C LEU A 88 -9.82 -6.45 -2.47
N ASP A 89 -10.41 -5.41 -3.07
CA ASP A 89 -10.58 -5.32 -4.53
C ASP A 89 -9.22 -4.96 -5.15
N LEU A 90 -8.45 -6.00 -5.46
CA LEU A 90 -7.06 -5.90 -5.89
C LEU A 90 -6.92 -6.21 -7.37
N THR A 91 -6.39 -5.26 -8.12
CA THR A 91 -5.89 -5.46 -9.49
C THR A 91 -4.37 -5.37 -9.49
N VAL A 92 -3.71 -6.27 -10.18
CA VAL A 92 -2.24 -6.27 -10.30
C VAL A 92 -1.84 -6.16 -11.78
N ILE A 93 -0.82 -5.37 -12.03
CA ILE A 93 -0.12 -5.32 -13.32
C ILE A 93 1.31 -5.82 -13.10
N GLY A 94 1.61 -6.96 -13.71
CA GLY A 94 2.96 -7.48 -13.76
C GLY A 94 3.82 -6.70 -14.76
N ILE A 95 5.01 -6.31 -14.34
CA ILE A 95 6.00 -5.67 -15.21
C ILE A 95 7.24 -6.54 -15.32
N ALA A 96 7.83 -6.58 -16.52
CA ALA A 96 9.11 -7.25 -16.73
C ALA A 96 10.26 -6.42 -16.15
N ASP A 97 11.30 -7.09 -15.70
CA ASP A 97 12.54 -6.43 -15.27
C ASP A 97 13.14 -5.60 -16.40
N HIS A 98 13.86 -4.54 -16.06
CA HIS A 98 14.57 -3.73 -17.05
C HIS A 98 15.60 -4.57 -17.80
N SER A 99 15.63 -4.50 -19.13
CA SER A 99 16.51 -5.34 -19.98
C SER A 99 17.98 -5.21 -19.61
N ALA A 100 18.46 -4.00 -19.31
CA ALA A 100 19.82 -3.71 -18.85
C ALA A 100 19.94 -3.68 -17.30
N GLY A 101 18.96 -4.21 -16.59
CA GLY A 101 19.00 -4.33 -15.14
C GLY A 101 19.97 -5.42 -14.68
N VAL A 102 20.54 -5.21 -13.51
CA VAL A 102 21.49 -6.15 -12.86
C VAL A 102 20.84 -6.68 -11.59
N GLN A 103 21.00 -7.97 -11.33
CA GLN A 103 20.52 -8.61 -10.10
C GLN A 103 21.46 -8.32 -8.93
N ALA A 104 20.89 -8.07 -7.76
CA ALA A 104 21.65 -7.97 -6.52
C ALA A 104 22.10 -9.35 -6.05
N THR A 105 23.27 -9.40 -5.39
CA THR A 105 23.81 -10.64 -4.82
C THR A 105 24.24 -10.42 -3.37
N ALA A 106 24.16 -11.49 -2.59
CA ALA A 106 24.71 -11.59 -1.24
C ALA A 106 25.38 -12.95 -1.07
N THR A 107 26.32 -13.06 -0.15
CA THR A 107 27.00 -14.31 0.14
C THR A 107 26.96 -14.59 1.62
N VAL A 108 26.63 -15.83 1.98
CA VAL A 108 26.73 -16.38 3.32
C VAL A 108 27.72 -17.53 3.30
N THR A 109 28.81 -17.43 4.05
CA THR A 109 29.80 -18.50 4.17
C THR A 109 29.75 -19.08 5.58
N LEU A 110 29.40 -20.36 5.68
CA LEU A 110 29.47 -21.10 6.93
C LEU A 110 30.87 -21.60 7.17
N SER A 111 31.27 -21.77 8.42
CA SER A 111 32.59 -22.25 8.79
C SER A 111 32.54 -23.16 10.00
N GLY A 112 33.51 -24.13 10.06
CA GLY A 112 33.64 -25.07 11.15
C GLY A 112 32.94 -26.42 10.94
N THR A 113 32.86 -27.17 12.00
CA THR A 113 32.12 -28.43 12.10
C THR A 113 31.18 -28.34 13.28
N ALA A 114 29.96 -28.83 13.14
CA ALA A 114 28.97 -28.76 14.18
C ALA A 114 29.39 -29.55 15.42
N THR A 115 29.43 -28.89 16.56
CA THR A 115 29.80 -29.51 17.86
C THR A 115 28.58 -29.97 18.65
N ALA A 116 27.39 -29.45 18.31
CA ALA A 116 26.12 -29.82 18.92
C ALA A 116 25.00 -29.84 17.87
N PRO A 117 23.92 -30.63 18.10
CA PRO A 117 22.76 -30.59 17.25
C PRO A 117 22.01 -29.26 17.42
N GLY A 118 21.37 -28.76 16.36
CA GLY A 118 20.64 -27.52 16.39
C GLY A 118 20.01 -27.16 15.04
N VAL A 119 19.80 -25.88 14.82
CA VAL A 119 19.20 -25.36 13.60
C VAL A 119 20.01 -24.15 13.11
N VAL A 120 20.29 -24.13 11.81
CA VAL A 120 20.77 -22.92 11.14
C VAL A 120 19.57 -22.26 10.46
N GLU A 121 19.40 -20.99 10.72
CA GLU A 121 18.30 -20.18 10.22
C GLU A 121 18.83 -19.02 9.39
N ILE A 122 18.14 -18.75 8.28
CA ILE A 122 18.39 -17.58 7.45
C ILE A 122 17.07 -16.87 7.18
N THR A 123 17.01 -15.57 7.42
CA THR A 123 15.86 -14.75 7.06
C THR A 123 16.22 -13.90 5.84
N ILE A 124 15.41 -14.00 4.80
CA ILE A 124 15.62 -13.32 3.51
C ILE A 124 14.32 -12.58 3.18
N GLY A 125 14.38 -11.25 3.07
CA GLY A 125 13.22 -10.45 2.74
C GLY A 125 12.02 -10.67 3.70
N GLY A 126 12.30 -10.91 5.00
CA GLY A 126 11.29 -11.19 6.02
C GLY A 126 10.86 -12.66 6.13
N LYS A 127 11.25 -13.53 5.19
CA LYS A 127 10.91 -14.95 5.23
C LYS A 127 12.05 -15.78 5.85
N GLN A 128 11.73 -16.48 6.92
CA GLN A 128 12.67 -17.41 7.58
C GLN A 128 12.72 -18.76 6.87
N VAL A 129 13.93 -19.23 6.63
CA VAL A 129 14.24 -20.57 6.10
C VAL A 129 15.22 -21.23 7.07
N SER A 130 14.97 -22.46 7.45
CA SER A 130 15.78 -23.19 8.42
C SER A 130 16.21 -24.55 7.93
N THR A 131 17.35 -25.04 8.46
CA THR A 131 17.82 -26.39 8.24
C THR A 131 18.34 -27.00 9.53
N ALA A 132 18.01 -28.26 9.79
CA ALA A 132 18.52 -28.99 10.94
C ALA A 132 20.02 -29.32 10.76
N VAL A 133 20.74 -29.34 11.85
CA VAL A 133 22.16 -29.65 11.93
C VAL A 133 22.40 -30.72 12.99
N ASN A 134 23.18 -31.76 12.61
CA ASN A 134 23.58 -32.81 13.54
C ASN A 134 25.05 -32.61 13.96
N THR A 135 25.39 -33.10 15.13
CA THR A 135 26.80 -33.11 15.61
C THR A 135 27.72 -33.81 14.62
N GLY A 136 28.84 -33.19 14.34
CA GLY A 136 29.86 -33.73 13.39
C GLY A 136 29.64 -33.35 11.93
N GLU A 137 28.55 -32.69 11.58
CA GLU A 137 28.34 -32.24 10.21
C GLU A 137 29.22 -31.05 9.84
N THR A 138 29.74 -31.08 8.60
CA THR A 138 30.59 -30.00 8.09
C THR A 138 29.74 -28.80 7.63
N ALA A 139 30.33 -27.61 7.67
CA ALA A 139 29.69 -26.40 7.14
C ALA A 139 29.20 -26.55 5.68
N ALA A 140 29.96 -27.32 4.85
CA ALA A 140 29.59 -27.58 3.45
C ALA A 140 28.28 -28.38 3.33
N THR A 141 28.11 -29.44 4.13
CA THR A 141 26.92 -30.29 4.14
C THR A 141 25.69 -29.47 4.57
N VAL A 142 25.83 -28.64 5.59
CA VAL A 142 24.77 -27.76 6.08
C VAL A 142 24.41 -26.70 5.04
N ALA A 143 25.41 -26.09 4.37
CA ALA A 143 25.19 -25.11 3.30
C ALA A 143 24.45 -25.71 2.10
N ASP A 144 24.70 -26.97 1.72
CA ASP A 144 23.99 -27.65 0.63
C ASP A 144 22.50 -27.85 0.96
N ARG A 145 22.20 -28.28 2.18
CA ARG A 145 20.79 -28.37 2.64
C ARG A 145 20.12 -27.00 2.72
N LEU A 146 20.84 -25.98 3.19
CA LEU A 146 20.33 -24.62 3.25
C LEU A 146 20.00 -24.08 1.85
N LYS A 147 20.86 -24.29 0.84
CA LYS A 147 20.59 -23.94 -0.56
C LYS A 147 19.33 -24.63 -1.09
N THR A 148 19.16 -25.92 -0.78
CA THR A 148 17.96 -26.68 -1.17
C THR A 148 16.70 -26.10 -0.50
N ALA A 149 16.76 -25.82 0.80
CA ALA A 149 15.65 -25.23 1.54
C ALA A 149 15.26 -23.83 1.02
N ILE A 150 16.24 -22.98 0.70
CA ILE A 150 15.99 -21.64 0.12
C ILE A 150 15.35 -21.77 -1.26
N THR A 151 15.81 -22.70 -2.10
CA THR A 151 15.25 -22.89 -3.44
C THR A 151 13.81 -23.38 -3.42
N ALA A 152 13.43 -24.17 -2.40
CA ALA A 152 12.06 -24.63 -2.20
C ALA A 152 11.14 -23.59 -1.55
N ALA A 153 11.71 -22.55 -0.96
CA ALA A 153 10.95 -21.53 -0.25
C ALA A 153 10.45 -20.42 -1.19
N ASP A 154 9.31 -19.81 -0.80
CA ASP A 154 8.76 -18.61 -1.45
C ASP A 154 9.54 -17.36 -1.01
N VAL A 155 10.73 -17.19 -1.55
CA VAL A 155 11.61 -16.06 -1.26
C VAL A 155 11.97 -15.31 -2.53
N THR A 156 12.39 -14.07 -2.38
CA THR A 156 12.78 -13.15 -3.47
C THR A 156 14.11 -13.50 -4.14
N VAL A 157 14.79 -14.56 -3.70
CA VAL A 157 16.14 -14.92 -4.15
C VAL A 157 16.21 -16.37 -4.61
N THR A 158 17.27 -16.68 -5.36
CA THR A 158 17.75 -18.03 -5.64
C THR A 158 19.06 -18.28 -4.90
N ALA A 159 19.33 -19.53 -4.52
CA ALA A 159 20.55 -19.91 -3.85
C ALA A 159 21.44 -20.78 -4.75
N SER A 160 22.75 -20.50 -4.77
CA SER A 160 23.77 -21.23 -5.51
C SER A 160 25.08 -21.26 -4.72
N GLY A 161 26.15 -21.71 -5.30
CA GLY A 161 27.48 -21.76 -4.70
C GLY A 161 27.99 -23.18 -4.45
N SER A 162 29.24 -23.29 -4.04
CA SER A 162 29.93 -24.56 -3.79
C SER A 162 30.55 -24.59 -2.40
N GLY A 163 30.66 -25.79 -1.82
CA GLY A 163 31.18 -25.95 -0.48
C GLY A 163 30.36 -25.24 0.56
N ALA A 164 31.02 -24.58 1.50
CA ALA A 164 30.37 -23.87 2.60
C ALA A 164 29.81 -22.48 2.24
N ALA A 165 30.02 -22.02 1.01
CA ALA A 165 29.51 -20.75 0.53
C ALA A 165 28.09 -20.88 -0.09
N VAL A 166 27.18 -20.05 0.34
CA VAL A 166 25.82 -19.88 -0.21
C VAL A 166 25.76 -18.51 -0.85
N THR A 167 25.70 -18.46 -2.18
CA THR A 167 25.48 -17.23 -2.94
C THR A 167 24.00 -17.06 -3.19
N LEU A 168 23.46 -15.96 -2.71
CA LEU A 168 22.07 -15.56 -2.88
C LEU A 168 22.00 -14.54 -4.01
N THR A 169 21.16 -14.80 -5.01
CA THR A 169 20.94 -13.88 -6.14
C THR A 169 19.47 -13.46 -6.14
N ALA A 170 19.19 -12.18 -6.15
CA ALA A 170 17.83 -11.67 -6.26
C ALA A 170 17.17 -12.19 -7.54
N LYS A 171 15.91 -12.63 -7.47
CA LYS A 171 15.15 -13.11 -8.63
C LYS A 171 14.90 -11.99 -9.64
N HIS A 172 14.66 -10.77 -9.15
CA HIS A 172 14.45 -9.58 -9.96
C HIS A 172 15.73 -8.79 -10.18
N LYS A 173 15.82 -8.19 -11.35
CA LYS A 173 16.85 -7.21 -11.67
C LYS A 173 16.45 -5.84 -11.13
N GLY A 174 17.44 -5.00 -10.84
CA GLY A 174 17.20 -3.64 -10.40
C GLY A 174 17.73 -3.36 -8.99
N GLU A 175 17.71 -2.11 -8.61
CA GLU A 175 18.09 -1.63 -7.28
C GLU A 175 17.21 -2.23 -6.17
N ILE A 176 15.97 -2.60 -6.53
CA ILE A 176 15.02 -3.27 -5.65
C ILE A 176 15.57 -4.58 -5.06
N GLY A 177 16.49 -5.24 -5.75
CA GLY A 177 17.19 -6.43 -5.24
C GLY A 177 18.08 -6.14 -4.03
N ASN A 178 18.62 -4.91 -3.91
CA ASN A 178 19.46 -4.50 -2.79
C ASN A 178 18.65 -4.32 -1.49
N GLU A 179 17.33 -4.22 -1.58
CA GLU A 179 16.42 -4.00 -0.45
C GLU A 179 16.15 -5.27 0.36
N ASN A 180 16.55 -6.45 -0.13
CA ASN A 180 16.35 -7.69 0.59
C ASN A 180 17.18 -7.69 1.88
N GLY A 181 16.52 -7.70 3.02
CA GLY A 181 17.18 -7.89 4.29
C GLY A 181 17.70 -9.32 4.44
N LEU A 182 18.85 -9.46 5.06
CA LEU A 182 19.51 -10.75 5.29
C LEU A 182 19.95 -10.84 6.75
N THR A 183 19.44 -11.85 7.47
CA THR A 183 19.93 -12.22 8.79
C THR A 183 20.22 -13.71 8.86
N VAL A 184 21.25 -14.10 9.59
CA VAL A 184 21.68 -15.48 9.74
C VAL A 184 21.85 -15.79 11.23
N SER A 185 21.40 -16.96 11.64
CA SER A 185 21.63 -17.51 12.98
C SER A 185 22.09 -18.96 12.85
N THR A 186 23.19 -19.29 13.51
CA THR A 186 23.68 -20.67 13.61
C THR A 186 23.28 -21.35 14.91
N GLY A 187 22.51 -20.66 15.77
CA GLY A 187 22.13 -21.18 17.08
C GLY A 187 23.31 -21.68 17.89
N ASN A 188 23.11 -22.79 18.60
CA ASN A 188 24.13 -23.40 19.45
C ASN A 188 24.91 -24.54 18.73
N THR A 189 24.91 -24.56 17.40
CA THR A 189 25.51 -25.64 16.61
C THR A 189 27.04 -25.68 16.66
N GLY A 190 27.69 -24.59 17.10
CA GLY A 190 29.14 -24.42 17.04
C GLY A 190 29.67 -24.00 15.67
N LEU A 191 28.81 -23.91 14.65
CA LEU A 191 29.15 -23.30 13.37
C LEU A 191 29.23 -21.77 13.51
N THR A 192 30.10 -21.18 12.70
CA THR A 192 30.19 -19.71 12.56
C THR A 192 29.84 -19.32 11.12
N TYR A 193 29.51 -18.03 10.91
CA TYR A 193 29.19 -17.52 9.59
C TYR A 193 29.79 -16.15 9.32
N GLN A 194 29.96 -15.85 8.03
CA GLN A 194 30.15 -14.48 7.50
C GLN A 194 29.06 -14.22 6.47
N ALA A 195 28.43 -13.05 6.51
CA ALA A 195 27.39 -12.67 5.58
C ALA A 195 27.58 -11.22 5.11
N ASN A 196 27.34 -10.98 3.82
CA ASN A 196 27.33 -9.64 3.24
C ASN A 196 25.89 -9.29 2.89
N ALA A 197 25.54 -8.00 2.98
CA ALA A 197 24.25 -7.50 2.52
C ALA A 197 24.12 -7.64 0.99
N PHE A 198 22.88 -7.61 0.49
CA PHE A 198 22.60 -7.57 -0.94
C PHE A 198 23.13 -6.28 -1.56
N THR A 199 23.90 -6.41 -2.64
CA THR A 199 24.51 -5.29 -3.38
C THR A 199 24.61 -5.62 -4.87
N GLY A 200 24.91 -4.61 -5.68
CA GLY A 200 25.14 -4.77 -7.13
C GLY A 200 23.87 -4.71 -7.98
N GLY A 201 22.68 -4.69 -7.37
CA GLY A 201 21.44 -4.45 -8.10
C GLY A 201 21.41 -3.05 -8.70
N ALA A 202 21.03 -2.93 -9.97
CA ALA A 202 21.00 -1.65 -10.67
C ALA A 202 19.92 -1.63 -11.75
N LYS A 203 19.39 -0.44 -12.02
CA LYS A 203 18.36 -0.14 -13.02
C LYS A 203 17.03 -0.87 -12.77
N ASN A 204 16.17 -0.22 -12.03
CA ASN A 204 14.79 -0.67 -11.80
C ASN A 204 13.98 -0.72 -13.11
N ALA A 205 12.92 -1.50 -13.12
CA ALA A 205 11.90 -1.46 -14.15
C ALA A 205 11.16 -0.11 -14.14
N ASP A 206 10.62 0.30 -15.29
CA ASP A 206 9.84 1.54 -15.46
C ASP A 206 8.33 1.22 -15.34
N ILE A 207 7.64 1.92 -14.44
CA ILE A 207 6.20 1.77 -14.22
C ILE A 207 5.34 2.62 -15.15
N ALA A 208 5.90 3.61 -15.84
CA ALA A 208 5.14 4.58 -16.64
C ALA A 208 4.27 3.89 -17.70
N THR A 209 4.82 2.88 -18.39
CA THR A 209 4.09 2.12 -19.40
C THR A 209 2.92 1.34 -18.79
N ALA A 210 3.11 0.71 -17.63
CA ALA A 210 2.04 0.01 -16.92
C ALA A 210 0.93 0.96 -16.49
N LEU A 211 1.27 2.11 -15.92
CA LEU A 211 0.32 3.14 -15.52
C LEU A 211 -0.49 3.69 -16.70
N SER A 212 0.12 3.85 -17.88
CA SER A 212 -0.57 4.31 -19.08
C SER A 212 -1.70 3.37 -19.52
N LYS A 213 -1.53 2.04 -19.34
CA LYS A 213 -2.53 1.02 -19.69
C LYS A 213 -3.80 1.10 -18.86
N VAL A 214 -3.73 1.65 -17.67
CA VAL A 214 -4.86 1.76 -16.75
C VAL A 214 -5.39 3.18 -16.57
N ALA A 215 -4.85 4.15 -17.31
CA ALA A 215 -5.25 5.55 -17.21
C ALA A 215 -6.75 5.80 -17.38
N GLY A 216 -7.47 4.94 -18.11
CA GLY A 216 -8.92 4.99 -18.29
C GLY A 216 -9.74 4.38 -17.14
N LYS A 217 -9.12 3.62 -16.24
CA LYS A 217 -9.80 2.95 -15.11
C LYS A 217 -9.65 3.77 -13.83
N HIS A 218 -10.63 3.65 -12.93
CA HIS A 218 -10.56 4.33 -11.63
C HIS A 218 -10.03 3.37 -10.56
N TYR A 219 -8.88 3.69 -10.00
CA TYR A 219 -8.32 3.07 -8.80
C TYR A 219 -8.18 4.15 -7.72
N HIS A 220 -8.50 3.80 -6.48
CA HIS A 220 -8.43 4.73 -5.35
C HIS A 220 -7.02 4.76 -4.76
N ILE A 221 -6.32 3.64 -4.82
CA ILE A 221 -4.96 3.48 -4.29
C ILE A 221 -4.10 2.80 -5.36
N ILE A 222 -2.93 3.37 -5.65
CA ILE A 222 -1.92 2.75 -6.50
C ILE A 222 -0.69 2.48 -5.64
N CYS A 223 -0.31 1.21 -5.52
CA CYS A 223 0.86 0.76 -4.79
C CYS A 223 2.01 0.44 -5.76
N SER A 224 3.18 1.01 -5.50
CA SER A 224 4.42 0.74 -6.25
C SER A 224 5.53 0.28 -5.30
N PRO A 225 6.31 -0.74 -5.68
CA PRO A 225 7.49 -1.16 -4.92
C PRO A 225 8.68 -0.22 -5.12
N PHE A 226 8.65 0.63 -6.14
CA PHE A 226 9.78 1.47 -6.50
C PHE A 226 9.67 2.85 -5.86
N SER A 227 10.69 3.21 -5.11
CA SER A 227 10.83 4.52 -4.44
C SER A 227 11.93 5.39 -5.06
N ASP A 228 12.53 4.95 -6.17
CA ASP A 228 13.50 5.77 -6.92
C ASP A 228 12.83 6.98 -7.59
N ASP A 229 13.62 8.03 -7.83
CA ASP A 229 13.15 9.32 -8.32
C ASP A 229 12.33 9.22 -9.62
N ALA A 230 12.73 8.35 -10.55
CA ALA A 230 12.08 8.22 -11.85
C ALA A 230 10.68 7.60 -11.71
N ASN A 231 10.59 6.49 -11.00
CA ASN A 231 9.33 5.78 -10.77
C ASN A 231 8.39 6.57 -9.84
N ALA A 232 8.90 7.17 -8.78
CA ALA A 232 8.11 8.01 -7.89
C ALA A 232 7.49 9.20 -8.63
N LYS A 233 8.26 9.85 -9.53
CA LYS A 233 7.77 10.94 -10.38
C LYS A 233 6.75 10.45 -11.43
N ALA A 234 6.96 9.27 -12.02
CA ALA A 234 5.99 8.68 -12.95
C ALA A 234 4.66 8.39 -12.24
N LEU A 235 4.70 7.88 -11.00
CA LEU A 235 3.53 7.66 -10.17
C LEU A 235 2.81 8.98 -9.85
N SER A 236 3.53 10.01 -9.38
CA SER A 236 2.99 11.34 -9.08
C SER A 236 2.31 11.98 -10.31
N ASN A 237 2.98 11.95 -11.46
CA ASN A 237 2.43 12.48 -12.70
C ASN A 237 1.13 11.76 -13.10
N HIS A 238 1.11 10.43 -13.03
CA HIS A 238 -0.09 9.65 -13.33
C HIS A 238 -1.24 10.01 -12.40
N ILE A 239 -1.00 10.03 -11.09
CA ILE A 239 -2.01 10.36 -10.08
C ILE A 239 -2.57 11.76 -10.28
N THR A 240 -1.70 12.75 -10.49
CA THR A 240 -2.09 14.13 -10.78
C THR A 240 -2.97 14.21 -12.02
N ASN A 241 -2.61 13.49 -13.08
CA ASN A 241 -3.39 13.48 -14.32
C ASN A 241 -4.78 12.87 -14.17
N VAL A 242 -4.91 11.74 -13.47
CA VAL A 242 -6.22 11.08 -13.28
C VAL A 242 -7.09 11.75 -12.22
N SER A 243 -6.48 12.46 -11.25
CA SER A 243 -7.18 13.09 -10.12
C SER A 243 -7.54 14.55 -10.37
N ASN A 244 -7.19 15.12 -11.52
CA ASN A 244 -7.45 16.52 -11.85
C ASN A 244 -8.96 16.85 -11.88
N ALA A 245 -9.29 18.13 -12.07
CA ALA A 245 -10.66 18.61 -12.07
C ALA A 245 -11.51 18.11 -13.26
N ILE A 246 -10.88 17.67 -14.34
CA ILE A 246 -11.54 17.18 -15.56
C ILE A 246 -11.79 15.69 -15.45
N GLU A 247 -10.76 14.89 -15.18
CA GLU A 247 -10.83 13.44 -15.08
C GLU A 247 -11.55 12.96 -13.82
N GLN A 248 -11.36 13.64 -12.70
CA GLN A 248 -12.07 13.45 -11.42
C GLN A 248 -12.02 12.02 -10.87
N ARG A 249 -10.96 11.28 -11.18
CA ARG A 249 -10.69 9.94 -10.62
C ARG A 249 -9.69 10.08 -9.48
N GLY A 250 -10.19 10.52 -8.31
CA GLY A 250 -9.37 10.70 -7.12
C GLY A 250 -8.59 9.44 -6.78
N CYS A 251 -7.27 9.58 -6.64
CA CYS A 251 -6.35 8.48 -6.40
C CYS A 251 -5.21 8.92 -5.49
N ILE A 252 -4.70 8.00 -4.67
CA ILE A 252 -3.48 8.19 -3.87
C ILE A 252 -2.42 7.16 -4.24
N GLY A 253 -1.15 7.53 -4.15
CA GLY A 253 0.00 6.67 -4.35
C GLY A 253 0.58 6.20 -3.02
N VAL A 254 0.96 4.94 -2.94
CA VAL A 254 1.55 4.32 -1.76
C VAL A 254 2.92 3.78 -2.10
N LEU A 255 3.91 4.20 -1.33
CA LEU A 255 5.30 3.76 -1.38
C LEU A 255 5.73 3.19 -0.02
N GLY A 256 6.81 2.44 0.00
CA GLY A 256 7.46 1.95 1.21
C GLY A 256 8.95 2.26 1.20
N MET A 257 9.55 2.43 2.37
CA MET A 257 10.98 2.63 2.53
C MET A 257 11.47 2.00 3.85
N SER A 258 12.60 1.30 3.77
CA SER A 258 13.34 0.77 4.93
C SER A 258 14.67 1.49 5.17
N ALA A 259 15.02 2.42 4.30
CA ALA A 259 16.29 3.16 4.32
C ALA A 259 16.48 4.01 5.58
N SER A 260 17.70 4.54 5.78
CA SER A 260 17.98 5.50 6.84
C SER A 260 17.07 6.73 6.75
N LEU A 261 16.82 7.39 7.88
CA LEU A 261 15.98 8.60 7.92
C LEU A 261 16.45 9.65 6.92
N SER A 262 17.76 9.89 6.83
CA SER A 262 18.33 10.87 5.90
C SER A 262 18.04 10.54 4.43
N THR A 263 18.18 9.28 4.05
CA THR A 263 17.88 8.83 2.68
C THR A 263 16.39 8.94 2.39
N ALA A 264 15.53 8.50 3.31
CA ALA A 264 14.09 8.51 3.15
C ALA A 264 13.52 9.94 3.08
N THR A 265 13.98 10.86 3.94
CA THR A 265 13.54 12.27 3.90
C THR A 265 14.01 13.00 2.63
N THR A 266 15.18 12.64 2.12
CA THR A 266 15.66 13.18 0.83
C THR A 266 14.76 12.73 -0.31
N ALA A 267 14.36 11.47 -0.33
CA ALA A 267 13.48 10.92 -1.36
C ALA A 267 12.07 11.56 -1.30
N THR A 268 11.45 11.63 -0.12
CA THR A 268 10.12 12.27 0.02
C THR A 268 10.14 13.75 -0.30
N GLY A 269 11.22 14.46 0.06
CA GLY A 269 11.40 15.87 -0.28
C GLY A 269 11.45 16.14 -1.79
N LYS A 270 11.95 15.20 -2.60
CA LYS A 270 11.94 15.29 -4.06
C LYS A 270 10.56 15.01 -4.65
N ILE A 271 9.75 14.18 -4.00
CA ILE A 271 8.38 13.86 -4.45
C ILE A 271 7.45 15.02 -4.14
N ASN A 272 7.38 15.48 -2.91
CA ASN A 272 6.58 16.59 -2.39
C ASN A 272 5.16 16.67 -2.98
N ASP A 273 4.39 15.58 -2.87
CA ASP A 273 3.05 15.45 -3.45
C ASP A 273 2.02 15.09 -2.37
N GLY A 274 0.92 15.87 -2.29
CA GLY A 274 -0.17 15.63 -1.35
C GLY A 274 -0.97 14.34 -1.58
N ARG A 275 -0.77 13.70 -2.72
CA ARG A 275 -1.44 12.44 -3.08
C ARG A 275 -0.55 11.21 -2.95
N ILE A 276 0.71 11.39 -2.55
CA ILE A 276 1.63 10.26 -2.32
C ILE A 276 1.93 10.16 -0.83
N THR A 277 1.81 8.97 -0.29
CA THR A 277 2.19 8.62 1.08
C THR A 277 3.28 7.55 1.05
N CYS A 278 4.27 7.67 1.93
CA CYS A 278 5.39 6.76 2.00
C CYS A 278 5.51 6.17 3.42
N ALA A 279 5.27 4.87 3.57
CA ALA A 279 5.47 4.15 4.82
C ALA A 279 6.96 3.95 5.07
N TRP A 280 7.46 4.43 6.20
CA TRP A 280 8.86 4.27 6.58
C TRP A 280 8.99 3.31 7.76
N TYR A 281 9.61 2.16 7.51
CA TYR A 281 9.89 1.17 8.55
C TYR A 281 11.41 0.96 8.67
N LYS A 282 12.02 1.67 9.64
CA LYS A 282 13.47 1.68 9.87
C LYS A 282 13.99 0.28 10.16
N GLY A 283 14.98 -0.16 9.40
CA GLY A 283 15.64 -1.45 9.62
C GLY A 283 14.81 -2.67 9.24
N ALA A 284 13.70 -2.50 8.50
CA ALA A 284 12.93 -3.62 8.00
C ALA A 284 13.78 -4.56 7.17
N VAL A 285 13.50 -5.84 7.30
CA VAL A 285 14.13 -6.90 6.50
C VAL A 285 13.36 -7.19 5.21
N GLU A 286 12.10 -6.77 5.15
CA GLU A 286 11.26 -6.88 3.96
C GLU A 286 11.63 -5.82 2.93
N PRO A 287 11.58 -6.17 1.61
CA PRO A 287 11.66 -5.20 0.54
C PRO A 287 10.59 -4.11 0.65
N ASN A 288 10.90 -2.92 0.18
CA ASN A 288 10.01 -1.74 0.23
C ASN A 288 8.62 -2.00 -0.36
N GLY A 289 8.54 -2.83 -1.42
CA GLY A 289 7.27 -3.20 -2.03
C GLY A 289 6.33 -3.97 -1.10
N ILE A 290 6.86 -4.82 -0.23
CA ILE A 290 6.07 -5.57 0.77
C ILE A 290 5.52 -4.62 1.83
N ILE A 291 6.34 -3.68 2.30
CA ILE A 291 5.91 -2.63 3.24
C ILE A 291 4.78 -1.80 2.62
N ALA A 292 4.98 -1.35 1.38
CA ALA A 292 3.98 -0.57 0.64
C ALA A 292 2.67 -1.33 0.45
N ALA A 293 2.71 -2.63 0.11
CA ALA A 293 1.55 -3.47 -0.10
C ALA A 293 0.72 -3.66 1.18
N GLY A 294 1.37 -3.94 2.31
CA GLY A 294 0.71 -4.04 3.60
C GLY A 294 0.04 -2.72 4.01
N TYR A 295 0.75 -1.62 3.86
CA TYR A 295 0.23 -0.28 4.15
C TYR A 295 -0.94 0.10 3.24
N ALA A 296 -0.86 -0.16 1.94
CA ALA A 296 -1.96 0.08 0.99
C ALA A 296 -3.21 -0.72 1.33
N ALA A 297 -3.06 -1.98 1.75
CA ALA A 297 -4.17 -2.84 2.14
C ALA A 297 -4.87 -2.35 3.42
N VAL A 298 -4.11 -1.86 4.40
CA VAL A 298 -4.65 -1.25 5.63
C VAL A 298 -5.38 0.06 5.32
N LEU A 299 -4.81 0.92 4.45
CA LEU A 299 -5.47 2.14 3.97
C LEU A 299 -6.81 1.84 3.27
N ALA A 300 -6.84 0.78 2.46
CA ALA A 300 -8.04 0.37 1.73
C ALA A 300 -9.12 -0.25 2.64
N PHE A 301 -8.72 -0.83 3.76
CA PHE A 301 -9.65 -1.43 4.72
C PHE A 301 -10.44 -0.38 5.49
N GLU A 302 -9.91 0.82 5.72
CA GLU A 302 -10.62 1.88 6.41
C GLU A 302 -11.56 2.61 5.44
N GLU A 303 -12.85 2.34 5.56
CA GLU A 303 -13.90 2.90 4.70
C GLU A 303 -14.16 4.39 4.97
N ASP A 304 -14.02 4.85 6.21
CA ASP A 304 -14.17 6.26 6.57
C ASP A 304 -12.90 7.03 6.18
N PRO A 305 -12.96 7.90 5.16
CA PRO A 305 -11.79 8.62 4.69
C PRO A 305 -11.23 9.63 5.68
N ALA A 306 -12.05 10.11 6.62
CA ALA A 306 -11.67 11.11 7.61
C ALA A 306 -11.08 10.50 8.88
N LYS A 307 -11.26 9.19 9.09
CA LYS A 307 -10.81 8.52 10.31
C LYS A 307 -9.28 8.43 10.36
N PRO A 308 -8.66 8.82 11.48
CA PRO A 308 -7.22 8.69 11.66
C PRO A 308 -6.76 7.22 11.56
N LEU A 309 -5.63 7.02 10.92
CA LEU A 309 -5.05 5.70 10.66
C LEU A 309 -3.99 5.30 11.70
N ASN A 310 -3.83 6.11 12.76
CA ASN A 310 -2.89 5.82 13.83
C ASN A 310 -3.27 4.53 14.58
N THR A 311 -2.27 3.82 15.08
CA THR A 311 -2.41 2.54 15.81
C THR A 311 -2.90 1.34 14.99
N LEU A 312 -3.22 1.51 13.71
CA LEU A 312 -3.57 0.38 12.87
C LEU A 312 -2.33 -0.49 12.63
N GLU A 313 -2.52 -1.80 12.84
CA GLU A 313 -1.46 -2.79 12.67
C GLU A 313 -1.27 -3.14 11.18
N ILE A 314 -0.01 -3.25 10.75
CA ILE A 314 0.36 -3.86 9.49
C ILE A 314 0.89 -5.26 9.80
N LYS A 315 0.06 -6.26 9.57
CA LYS A 315 0.39 -7.66 9.82
C LYS A 315 1.40 -8.19 8.81
N GLY A 316 2.16 -9.21 9.20
CA GLY A 316 3.06 -9.93 8.29
C GLY A 316 4.42 -9.26 8.07
N LEU A 317 4.68 -8.09 8.66
CA LEU A 317 6.02 -7.52 8.75
C LEU A 317 6.74 -8.06 9.97
N ALA A 318 8.02 -8.39 9.82
CA ALA A 318 8.86 -8.81 10.92
C ALA A 318 9.11 -7.66 11.90
N VAL A 319 9.08 -7.97 13.19
CA VAL A 319 9.44 -6.99 14.21
C VAL A 319 10.94 -6.78 14.19
N THR A 320 11.37 -5.55 13.98
CA THR A 320 12.78 -5.18 14.00
C THR A 320 13.36 -5.23 15.42
N PRO A 321 14.66 -5.50 15.60
CA PRO A 321 15.29 -5.39 16.90
C PRO A 321 15.12 -4.00 17.51
N ASP A 322 15.02 -3.92 18.84
CA ASP A 322 14.80 -2.66 19.61
C ASP A 322 15.84 -1.57 19.27
N ALA A 323 17.07 -1.98 18.96
CA ALA A 323 18.13 -1.04 18.54
C ALA A 323 17.82 -0.31 17.22
N GLN A 324 16.90 -0.85 16.42
CA GLN A 324 16.45 -0.24 15.16
C GLN A 324 15.18 0.61 15.32
N TRP A 325 14.51 0.55 16.48
CA TRP A 325 13.29 1.32 16.67
C TRP A 325 13.59 2.82 16.62
N PRO A 326 12.79 3.57 15.85
CA PRO A 326 13.04 4.99 15.74
C PRO A 326 12.73 5.70 17.06
N LEU A 327 13.61 6.62 17.45
CA LEU A 327 13.39 7.49 18.58
C LEU A 327 12.28 8.51 18.29
N PHE A 328 11.70 9.09 19.35
CA PHE A 328 10.67 10.14 19.20
C PHE A 328 11.12 11.27 18.27
N ALA A 329 12.37 11.74 18.42
CA ALA A 329 12.94 12.80 17.57
C ALA A 329 13.05 12.38 16.10
N GLU A 330 13.39 11.12 15.82
CA GLU A 330 13.44 10.59 14.46
C GLU A 330 12.04 10.48 13.85
N CYS A 331 11.06 10.01 14.62
CA CYS A 331 9.66 9.95 14.18
C CYS A 331 9.10 11.35 13.89
N ASN A 332 9.37 12.30 14.76
CA ASN A 332 8.94 13.69 14.58
C ASN A 332 9.59 14.31 13.33
N ASN A 333 10.89 14.09 13.13
CA ASN A 333 11.59 14.54 11.92
C ASN A 333 11.03 13.86 10.65
N ALA A 334 10.73 12.56 10.71
CA ALA A 334 10.10 11.83 9.61
C ALA A 334 8.76 12.46 9.21
N LEU A 335 7.89 12.75 10.18
CA LEU A 335 6.59 13.40 9.95
C LEU A 335 6.73 14.81 9.36
N TYR A 336 7.70 15.60 9.81
CA TYR A 336 7.98 16.93 9.23
C TYR A 336 8.47 16.85 7.78
N ASN A 337 9.04 15.73 7.37
CA ASN A 337 9.55 15.51 6.02
C ASN A 337 8.65 14.60 5.16
N GLY A 338 7.37 14.43 5.53
CA GLY A 338 6.40 13.72 4.71
C GLY A 338 6.58 12.20 4.68
N LEU A 339 7.17 11.61 5.72
CA LEU A 339 7.23 10.16 5.91
C LEU A 339 6.17 9.73 6.92
N THR A 340 5.54 8.59 6.67
CA THR A 340 4.65 7.89 7.59
C THR A 340 5.45 6.89 8.42
N PRO A 341 5.84 7.18 9.68
CA PRO A 341 6.62 6.25 10.48
C PRO A 341 5.78 5.04 10.88
N LEU A 342 6.37 3.85 10.74
CA LEU A 342 5.88 2.63 11.34
C LEU A 342 6.68 2.35 12.61
N THR A 343 5.98 2.03 13.69
CA THR A 343 6.58 1.81 15.01
C THR A 343 6.15 0.46 15.56
N VAL A 344 6.99 -0.11 16.41
CA VAL A 344 6.68 -1.36 17.09
C VAL A 344 6.07 -1.05 18.45
N VAL A 345 4.84 -1.50 18.66
CA VAL A 345 4.12 -1.39 19.94
C VAL A 345 3.54 -2.76 20.30
N ASN A 346 3.84 -3.25 21.48
CA ASN A 346 3.39 -4.57 21.94
C ASN A 346 3.70 -5.70 20.94
N ASN A 347 4.89 -5.71 20.39
CA ASN A 347 5.36 -6.68 19.38
C ASN A 347 4.53 -6.68 18.08
N ARG A 348 3.94 -5.54 17.72
CA ARG A 348 3.17 -5.32 16.49
C ARG A 348 3.66 -4.08 15.78
N VAL A 349 3.73 -4.16 14.45
CA VAL A 349 4.08 -3.01 13.61
C VAL A 349 2.84 -2.17 13.38
N GLN A 350 2.86 -0.92 13.81
CA GLN A 350 1.70 -0.03 13.75
C GLN A 350 2.05 1.29 13.05
N ILE A 351 1.04 1.87 12.42
CA ILE A 351 1.13 3.20 11.83
C ILE A 351 1.10 4.24 12.96
N MET A 352 2.10 5.13 13.01
CA MET A 352 2.11 6.24 13.98
C MET A 352 1.17 7.38 13.54
N ARG A 353 1.36 7.87 12.33
CA ARG A 353 0.50 8.88 11.67
C ARG A 353 0.69 8.80 10.18
N ALA A 354 -0.40 8.66 9.44
CA ALA A 354 -0.37 8.58 7.99
C ALA A 354 -0.34 9.98 7.37
N VAL A 355 0.80 10.34 6.77
CA VAL A 355 1.03 11.65 6.16
C VAL A 355 1.33 11.50 4.67
N SER A 356 1.08 12.56 3.91
CA SER A 356 1.53 12.67 2.53
C SER A 356 3.00 13.13 2.47
N THR A 357 3.60 13.03 1.30
CA THR A 357 4.95 13.57 1.07
C THR A 357 4.97 15.08 0.90
N TYR A 358 3.81 15.76 0.90
CA TYR A 358 3.69 17.20 0.74
C TYR A 358 4.07 17.95 2.00
N THR A 359 5.12 18.73 1.93
CA THR A 359 5.63 19.55 3.04
C THR A 359 5.91 20.98 2.65
N LYS A 360 6.03 21.23 1.34
CA LYS A 360 6.39 22.54 0.79
C LYS A 360 5.38 22.98 -0.26
N SER A 361 4.99 24.25 -0.21
CA SER A 361 4.18 24.90 -1.23
C SER A 361 5.00 25.12 -2.53
N ALA A 362 4.34 25.58 -3.59
CA ALA A 362 5.00 25.93 -4.85
C ALA A 362 6.09 27.02 -4.69
N ASN A 363 6.00 27.83 -3.64
CA ASN A 363 6.99 28.88 -3.30
C ASN A 363 8.08 28.38 -2.35
N ASN A 364 8.20 27.05 -2.17
CA ASN A 364 9.16 26.40 -1.26
C ASN A 364 9.06 26.86 0.21
N THR A 365 7.86 27.28 0.65
CA THR A 365 7.56 27.57 2.06
C THR A 365 6.88 26.36 2.69
N ASP A 366 7.05 26.17 4.01
CA ASP A 366 6.40 25.09 4.74
C ASP A 366 4.87 25.24 4.65
N ASP A 367 4.21 24.16 4.25
CA ASP A 367 2.76 24.13 4.06
C ASP A 367 2.17 22.81 4.56
N PRO A 368 1.44 22.81 5.69
CA PRO A 368 0.80 21.60 6.23
C PRO A 368 -0.59 21.31 5.65
N ALA A 369 -1.10 22.09 4.68
CA ALA A 369 -2.49 22.00 4.23
C ALA A 369 -2.89 20.62 3.69
N LEU A 370 -1.96 19.91 3.06
CA LEU A 370 -2.18 18.56 2.51
C LEU A 370 -1.32 17.50 3.22
N LEU A 371 -0.82 17.79 4.41
CA LEU A 371 0.06 16.88 5.14
C LEU A 371 -0.62 15.55 5.46
N ASP A 372 -1.84 15.58 6.02
CA ASP A 372 -2.54 14.35 6.37
C ASP A 372 -3.19 13.72 5.13
N ILE A 373 -2.89 12.44 4.87
CA ILE A 373 -3.45 11.73 3.71
C ILE A 373 -4.98 11.58 3.81
N THR A 374 -5.54 11.62 5.02
CA THR A 374 -6.98 11.64 5.26
C THR A 374 -7.66 12.86 4.66
N THR A 375 -6.97 14.02 4.59
CA THR A 375 -7.49 15.23 3.96
C THR A 375 -7.81 14.98 2.49
N ILE A 376 -6.87 14.43 1.73
CA ILE A 376 -7.06 14.13 0.30
C ILE A 376 -8.13 13.05 0.10
N ARG A 377 -8.13 11.99 0.93
CA ARG A 377 -9.15 10.94 0.88
C ARG A 377 -10.55 11.51 1.11
N THR A 378 -10.70 12.41 2.08
CA THR A 378 -11.97 13.08 2.38
C THR A 378 -12.40 13.98 1.23
N LEU A 379 -11.51 14.80 0.67
CA LEU A 379 -11.82 15.66 -0.47
C LEU A 379 -12.25 14.87 -1.71
N ASP A 380 -11.60 13.73 -2.00
CA ASP A 380 -11.99 12.86 -3.11
C ASP A 380 -13.35 12.19 -2.87
N TYR A 381 -13.63 11.79 -1.64
CA TYR A 381 -14.93 11.22 -1.25
C TYR A 381 -16.06 12.25 -1.36
N VAL A 382 -15.84 13.47 -0.87
CA VAL A 382 -16.80 14.60 -1.01
C VAL A 382 -17.09 14.87 -2.48
N ARG A 383 -16.04 15.00 -3.30
CA ARG A 383 -16.17 15.23 -4.75
C ARG A 383 -17.02 14.14 -5.41
N ARG A 384 -16.73 12.88 -5.11
CA ARG A 384 -17.49 11.74 -5.65
C ARG A 384 -18.93 11.75 -5.19
N SER A 385 -19.19 11.95 -3.91
CA SER A 385 -20.53 11.97 -3.33
C SER A 385 -21.41 13.07 -3.94
N VAL A 386 -20.86 14.26 -4.12
CA VAL A 386 -21.55 15.37 -4.79
C VAL A 386 -21.84 15.04 -6.24
N LYS A 387 -20.84 14.52 -6.99
CA LYS A 387 -20.99 14.16 -8.40
C LYS A 387 -22.07 13.09 -8.62
N GLU A 388 -22.05 12.02 -7.82
CA GLU A 388 -23.04 10.94 -7.90
C GLU A 388 -24.44 11.45 -7.52
N ARG A 389 -24.57 12.30 -6.51
CA ARG A 389 -25.84 12.89 -6.11
C ARG A 389 -26.42 13.78 -7.22
N ILE A 390 -25.61 14.63 -7.84
CA ILE A 390 -26.06 15.50 -8.94
C ILE A 390 -26.46 14.66 -10.15
N ALA A 391 -25.68 13.67 -10.51
CA ALA A 391 -25.98 12.79 -11.63
C ALA A 391 -27.28 11.98 -11.41
N LEU A 392 -27.55 11.55 -10.18
CA LEU A 392 -28.79 10.85 -9.82
C LEU A 392 -30.01 11.74 -9.84
N ARG A 393 -29.89 12.98 -9.31
CA ARG A 393 -31.04 13.90 -9.14
C ARG A 393 -31.38 14.70 -10.39
N PHE A 394 -30.38 15.03 -11.19
CA PHE A 394 -30.52 15.93 -12.35
C PHE A 394 -29.89 15.33 -13.63
N PRO A 395 -30.25 14.10 -14.02
CA PRO A 395 -29.55 13.39 -15.11
C PRO A 395 -29.70 14.05 -16.46
N ARG A 396 -30.80 14.77 -16.71
CA ARG A 396 -31.15 15.36 -18.02
C ARG A 396 -31.87 16.70 -17.89
N ASP A 397 -31.74 17.41 -16.76
CA ASP A 397 -32.41 18.67 -16.55
C ASP A 397 -31.78 19.79 -17.38
N LYS A 398 -32.64 20.67 -17.92
CA LYS A 398 -32.15 21.84 -18.63
C LYS A 398 -31.58 22.86 -17.64
N LEU A 399 -30.40 23.40 -17.98
CA LEU A 399 -29.81 24.47 -17.21
C LEU A 399 -30.73 25.72 -17.25
N SER A 400 -31.23 26.09 -16.12
CA SER A 400 -32.11 27.27 -15.93
C SER A 400 -31.84 27.90 -14.57
N ASP A 401 -32.22 29.15 -14.40
CA ASP A 401 -32.07 29.86 -13.11
C ASP A 401 -32.79 29.17 -11.97
N ARG A 402 -33.87 28.42 -12.25
CA ARG A 402 -34.63 27.62 -11.27
C ARG A 402 -33.88 26.32 -10.85
N LEU A 403 -33.00 25.80 -11.71
CA LEU A 403 -32.23 24.57 -11.41
C LEU A 403 -31.10 24.86 -10.43
N LEU A 404 -30.42 26.00 -10.56
CA LEU A 404 -29.27 26.35 -9.73
C LEU A 404 -29.50 26.26 -8.22
N PRO A 405 -30.63 26.85 -7.66
CA PRO A 405 -30.93 26.68 -6.24
C PRO A 405 -31.18 25.23 -5.81
N LYS A 406 -31.79 24.40 -6.68
CA LYS A 406 -32.01 22.97 -6.39
C LYS A 406 -30.70 22.22 -6.31
N VAL A 407 -29.79 22.44 -7.27
CA VAL A 407 -28.43 21.84 -7.24
C VAL A 407 -27.67 22.26 -5.99
N LYS A 408 -27.74 23.57 -5.62
CA LYS A 408 -27.09 24.06 -4.41
C LYS A 408 -27.66 23.40 -3.15
N SER A 409 -28.98 23.19 -3.09
CA SER A 409 -29.63 22.50 -1.97
C SER A 409 -29.18 21.03 -1.85
N GLU A 410 -29.04 20.30 -2.97
CA GLU A 410 -28.57 18.92 -2.96
C GLU A 410 -27.08 18.82 -2.54
N ILE A 411 -26.25 19.76 -2.98
CA ILE A 411 -24.84 19.84 -2.53
C ILE A 411 -24.77 20.07 -1.02
N LEU A 412 -25.59 21.02 -0.52
CA LEU A 412 -25.64 21.34 0.91
C LEU A 412 -26.13 20.14 1.73
N ASP A 413 -27.13 19.39 1.25
CA ASP A 413 -27.60 18.16 1.89
C ASP A 413 -26.50 17.11 2.02
N VAL A 414 -25.70 16.92 0.96
CA VAL A 414 -24.53 16.01 1.01
C VAL A 414 -23.53 16.48 2.07
N LEU A 415 -23.19 17.77 2.10
CA LEU A 415 -22.22 18.31 3.08
C LEU A 415 -22.72 18.19 4.51
N ILE A 416 -24.01 18.47 4.76
CA ILE A 416 -24.64 18.32 6.09
C ILE A 416 -24.60 16.85 6.54
N LYS A 417 -24.89 15.90 5.64
CA LYS A 417 -24.84 14.48 5.96
C LYS A 417 -23.40 13.99 6.27
N LEU A 418 -22.43 14.52 5.56
CA LEU A 418 -21.01 14.25 5.85
C LEU A 418 -20.63 14.77 7.24
N ASP A 419 -21.03 15.99 7.57
CA ASP A 419 -20.80 16.58 8.89
C ASP A 419 -21.51 15.80 10.01
N GLN A 420 -22.75 15.37 9.79
CA GLN A 420 -23.50 14.53 10.71
C GLN A 420 -22.86 13.15 10.92
N ALA A 421 -22.35 12.53 9.86
CA ALA A 421 -21.64 11.25 9.96
C ALA A 421 -20.40 11.37 10.84
N VAL A 422 -19.62 12.42 10.67
CA VAL A 422 -18.46 12.73 11.52
C VAL A 422 -18.88 13.01 12.97
N SER A 423 -19.91 13.82 13.18
CA SER A 423 -20.39 14.19 14.53
C SER A 423 -21.07 13.03 15.26
N THR A 424 -21.77 12.13 14.56
CA THR A 424 -22.39 10.94 15.15
C THR A 424 -21.33 9.96 15.62
N HIS A 425 -20.27 9.77 14.84
CA HIS A 425 -19.15 8.91 15.23
C HIS A 425 -18.40 9.44 16.47
N SER A 426 -18.25 10.75 16.58
CA SER A 426 -17.65 11.38 17.77
C SER A 426 -18.55 11.26 19.02
N ARG A 427 -19.87 11.33 18.87
CA ARG A 427 -20.84 11.16 19.97
C ARG A 427 -20.96 9.73 20.45
N LEU A 428 -20.92 8.74 19.56
CA LEU A 428 -20.91 7.31 19.93
C LEU A 428 -19.64 6.95 20.71
N LYS A 429 -18.48 7.46 20.29
CA LYS A 429 -17.23 7.31 21.05
C LYS A 429 -17.29 7.97 22.43
N ALA A 430 -17.90 9.16 22.57
CA ALA A 430 -18.06 9.83 23.84
C ALA A 430 -19.06 9.11 24.77
N ALA A 431 -19.99 8.34 24.21
CA ALA A 431 -20.96 7.53 24.95
C ALA A 431 -20.43 6.12 25.31
N GLY A 432 -19.22 5.76 24.88
CA GLY A 432 -18.64 4.46 25.19
C GLY A 432 -19.24 3.27 24.42
N ILE A 433 -19.87 3.53 23.28
CA ILE A 433 -20.47 2.53 22.39
C ILE A 433 -19.62 2.38 21.13
#